data_f0f45ed59d3294afdc75052566c22788
#
_entry.id   f0f45ed59d3294afdc75052566c22788
#
_cell.length_a   1.000
_cell.length_b   1.000
_cell.length_c   1.000
_cell.angle_alpha   90.00
_cell.angle_beta   90.00
_cell.angle_gamma   90.00
#
_symmetry.space_group_name_H-M   'P 1'
#
loop_
_entity.id
_entity.type
_entity.pdbx_description
1 polymer ?
#
loop_
_entity_poly.entity_id
_entity_poly.type
_entity_poly.pdbx_seq_one_letter_code
_entity_poly.pdbx_strand_id
1 'polypeptide(L)'
;MRNSYLIAIIVSVALGLIVLFLLFPTQPKSAIDKANSPTADSVKIQQAIELVNGPQPMQGIQMLLSMVEENPKNVEAHFVLGEFAIRSGQMEKAVARFNTIIELQPQNTLAYIYKGEALMQMDSVQAALATFNGAIATDSTSGIALVYAGKMNEKLENWNEAKALYSTILRHNEDPIVRDSVNAFIRKIDIKLKNK
;
A
#
# COMPACT_ATOMS: atom_id res chain seq x y z
N MET A 1 23.69 -61.87 -4.74
CA MET A 1 22.30 -61.56 -4.36
C MET A 1 22.10 -60.11 -3.90
N ARG A 2 23.05 -59.47 -3.17
CA ARG A 2 22.91 -58.11 -2.65
C ARG A 2 22.82 -56.98 -3.73
N ASN A 3 23.46 -57.16 -4.87
CA ASN A 3 23.45 -56.14 -5.97
C ASN A 3 22.14 -56.13 -6.77
N SER A 4 21.43 -57.26 -6.85
CA SER A 4 20.15 -57.34 -7.59
C SER A 4 19.02 -56.57 -6.90
N TYR A 5 18.99 -56.57 -5.58
CA TYR A 5 18.01 -55.80 -4.80
C TYR A 5 18.25 -54.29 -4.90
N LEU A 6 19.53 -53.86 -4.90
CA LEU A 6 19.87 -52.43 -5.08
C LEU A 6 19.46 -51.92 -6.45
N ILE A 7 19.66 -52.70 -7.51
CA ILE A 7 19.24 -52.33 -8.87
C ILE A 7 17.70 -52.25 -8.94
N ALA A 8 16.98 -53.21 -8.34
CA ALA A 8 15.52 -53.19 -8.32
C ALA A 8 14.95 -51.97 -7.58
N ILE A 9 15.56 -51.54 -6.49
CA ILE A 9 15.16 -50.34 -5.73
C ILE A 9 15.42 -49.07 -6.55
N ILE A 10 16.57 -48.95 -7.20
CA ILE A 10 16.92 -47.80 -8.05
C ILE A 10 15.95 -47.67 -9.23
N VAL A 11 15.63 -48.79 -9.89
CA VAL A 11 14.69 -48.78 -11.03
C VAL A 11 13.27 -48.43 -10.56
N SER A 12 12.82 -48.90 -9.42
CA SER A 12 11.46 -48.56 -8.89
C SER A 12 11.35 -47.09 -8.47
N VAL A 13 12.40 -46.49 -7.88
CA VAL A 13 12.45 -45.06 -7.54
C VAL A 13 12.49 -44.20 -8.81
N ALA A 14 13.27 -44.59 -9.82
CA ALA A 14 13.34 -43.87 -11.10
C ALA A 14 11.99 -43.92 -11.84
N LEU A 15 11.30 -45.06 -11.86
CA LEU A 15 9.96 -45.18 -12.42
C LEU A 15 8.92 -44.33 -11.64
N GLY A 16 9.00 -44.29 -10.33
CA GLY A 16 8.15 -43.46 -9.47
C GLY A 16 8.33 -41.97 -9.76
N LEU A 17 9.57 -41.50 -9.98
CA LEU A 17 9.88 -40.11 -10.32
C LEU A 17 9.39 -39.75 -11.74
N ILE A 18 9.48 -40.68 -12.72
CA ILE A 18 8.95 -40.49 -14.07
C ILE A 18 7.42 -40.38 -14.05
N VAL A 19 6.74 -41.22 -13.28
CA VAL A 19 5.28 -41.15 -13.13
C VAL A 19 4.87 -39.87 -12.43
N LEU A 20 5.60 -39.42 -11.41
CA LEU A 20 5.36 -38.14 -10.74
C LEU A 20 5.52 -36.97 -11.73
N PHE A 21 6.55 -36.97 -12.58
CA PHE A 21 6.79 -35.96 -13.58
C PHE A 21 5.71 -35.94 -14.70
N LEU A 22 5.14 -37.11 -15.04
CA LEU A 22 4.05 -37.21 -16.00
C LEU A 22 2.68 -36.80 -15.44
N LEU A 23 2.47 -36.98 -14.12
CA LEU A 23 1.23 -36.60 -13.43
C LEU A 23 1.18 -35.09 -13.07
N PHE A 24 2.33 -34.45 -12.93
CA PHE A 24 2.43 -33.00 -12.71
C PHE A 24 3.14 -32.34 -13.91
N PRO A 25 2.41 -32.06 -14.99
CA PRO A 25 3.02 -31.38 -16.12
C PRO A 25 3.55 -30.02 -15.66
N THR A 26 4.86 -29.83 -15.83
CA THR A 26 5.48 -28.53 -15.60
C THR A 26 4.74 -27.50 -16.45
N GLN A 27 4.23 -26.45 -15.83
CA GLN A 27 3.57 -25.35 -16.52
C GLN A 27 4.48 -24.90 -17.66
N PRO A 28 4.00 -24.79 -18.91
CA PRO A 28 4.83 -24.37 -20.02
C PRO A 28 5.39 -22.98 -19.71
N LYS A 29 6.70 -22.81 -19.93
CA LYS A 29 7.43 -21.56 -19.66
C LYS A 29 6.74 -20.34 -20.25
N SER A 30 6.04 -20.51 -21.38
CA SER A 30 5.21 -19.50 -22.03
C SER A 30 4.00 -19.03 -21.20
N ALA A 31 3.48 -19.86 -20.26
CA ALA A 31 2.36 -19.44 -19.39
C ALA A 31 2.88 -18.57 -18.23
N ILE A 32 4.07 -18.87 -17.71
CA ILE A 32 4.74 -18.07 -16.67
C ILE A 32 5.21 -16.74 -17.26
N ASP A 33 5.75 -16.75 -18.48
CA ASP A 33 6.20 -15.52 -19.18
C ASP A 33 5.01 -14.61 -19.56
N LYS A 34 3.82 -15.18 -19.88
CA LYS A 34 2.59 -14.41 -20.10
C LYS A 34 2.00 -13.82 -18.84
N ALA A 35 2.12 -14.53 -17.71
CA ALA A 35 1.62 -14.02 -16.41
C ALA A 35 2.49 -12.86 -15.88
N ASN A 36 3.77 -12.81 -16.26
CA ASN A 36 4.74 -11.78 -15.84
C ASN A 36 5.01 -10.70 -16.91
N SER A 37 4.41 -10.80 -18.11
CA SER A 37 4.54 -9.73 -19.10
C SER A 37 3.68 -8.52 -18.70
N PRO A 38 4.23 -7.28 -18.79
CA PRO A 38 3.47 -6.08 -18.51
C PRO A 38 2.20 -6.05 -19.38
N THR A 39 1.06 -5.76 -18.81
CA THR A 39 -0.16 -5.55 -19.59
C THR A 39 -0.01 -4.27 -20.43
N ALA A 40 -0.76 -4.16 -21.53
CA ALA A 40 -0.74 -2.94 -22.34
C ALA A 40 -1.07 -1.70 -21.50
N ASP A 41 -1.94 -1.85 -20.49
CA ASP A 41 -2.31 -0.77 -19.57
C ASP A 41 -1.17 -0.41 -18.63
N SER A 42 -0.43 -1.38 -18.05
CA SER A 42 0.71 -1.08 -17.19
C SER A 42 1.84 -0.36 -17.94
N VAL A 43 2.07 -0.70 -19.22
CA VAL A 43 3.05 0.02 -20.05
C VAL A 43 2.60 1.46 -20.31
N LYS A 44 1.32 1.67 -20.62
CA LYS A 44 0.77 3.03 -20.81
C LYS A 44 0.85 3.86 -19.52
N ILE A 45 0.55 3.26 -18.36
CA ILE A 45 0.67 3.93 -17.07
C ILE A 45 2.12 4.32 -16.79
N GLN A 46 3.08 3.42 -17.00
CA GLN A 46 4.49 3.73 -16.82
C GLN A 46 4.94 4.89 -17.72
N GLN A 47 4.55 4.91 -18.99
CA GLN A 47 4.80 6.02 -19.90
C GLN A 47 4.15 7.32 -19.39
N ALA A 48 2.92 7.26 -18.91
CA ALA A 48 2.24 8.42 -18.35
C ALA A 48 2.96 8.95 -17.09
N ILE A 49 3.45 8.06 -16.20
CA ILE A 49 4.25 8.43 -15.02
C ILE A 49 5.54 9.15 -15.42
N GLU A 50 6.23 8.64 -16.44
CA GLU A 50 7.45 9.29 -16.96
C GLU A 50 7.17 10.71 -17.50
N LEU A 51 6.08 10.88 -18.22
CA LEU A 51 5.65 12.19 -18.71
C LEU A 51 5.24 13.13 -17.57
N VAL A 52 4.49 12.62 -16.56
CA VAL A 52 4.06 13.40 -15.38
C VAL A 52 5.27 13.90 -14.58
N ASN A 53 6.31 13.10 -14.47
CA ASN A 53 7.53 13.45 -13.74
C ASN A 53 8.60 14.15 -14.60
N GLY A 54 8.36 14.23 -15.90
CA GLY A 54 9.25 14.84 -16.90
C GLY A 54 8.84 16.25 -17.30
N PRO A 55 9.31 16.70 -18.48
CA PRO A 55 9.03 18.05 -18.97
C PRO A 55 7.61 18.23 -19.54
N GLN A 56 6.81 17.19 -19.65
CA GLN A 56 5.47 17.21 -20.27
C GLN A 56 4.38 16.64 -19.33
N PRO A 57 4.23 17.17 -18.09
CA PRO A 57 3.32 16.59 -17.11
C PRO A 57 1.85 16.57 -17.58
N MET A 58 1.42 17.60 -18.32
CA MET A 58 0.04 17.67 -18.82
C MET A 58 -0.28 16.56 -19.83
N GLN A 59 0.69 16.13 -20.63
CA GLN A 59 0.48 15.02 -21.56
C GLN A 59 0.30 13.70 -20.80
N GLY A 60 1.11 13.44 -19.78
CA GLY A 60 0.94 12.27 -18.92
C GLY A 60 -0.40 12.26 -18.19
N ILE A 61 -0.84 13.42 -17.68
CA ILE A 61 -2.16 13.56 -17.05
C ILE A 61 -3.30 13.29 -18.04
N GLN A 62 -3.23 13.80 -19.28
CA GLN A 62 -4.23 13.51 -20.29
C GLN A 62 -4.30 12.01 -20.63
N MET A 63 -3.16 11.32 -20.72
CA MET A 63 -3.14 9.88 -20.92
C MET A 63 -3.86 9.14 -19.77
N LEU A 64 -3.57 9.51 -18.53
CA LEU A 64 -4.21 8.89 -17.35
C LEU A 64 -5.72 9.19 -17.31
N LEU A 65 -6.13 10.39 -17.69
CA LEU A 65 -7.56 10.75 -17.78
C LEU A 65 -8.28 9.91 -18.84
N SER A 66 -7.72 9.75 -20.04
CA SER A 66 -8.29 8.85 -21.05
C SER A 66 -8.40 7.40 -20.54
N MET A 67 -7.39 6.92 -19.79
CA MET A 67 -7.43 5.57 -19.24
C MET A 67 -8.54 5.38 -18.21
N VAL A 68 -8.84 6.36 -17.38
CA VAL A 68 -9.96 6.27 -16.42
C VAL A 68 -11.32 6.52 -17.09
N GLU A 69 -11.37 7.21 -18.23
CA GLU A 69 -12.57 7.31 -19.06
C GLU A 69 -12.90 5.99 -19.75
N GLU A 70 -11.88 5.32 -20.32
CA GLU A 70 -12.01 4.00 -20.94
C GLU A 70 -12.31 2.91 -19.91
N ASN A 71 -11.65 2.97 -18.75
CA ASN A 71 -11.83 2.03 -17.66
C ASN A 71 -11.90 2.76 -16.30
N PRO A 72 -13.11 3.11 -15.83
CA PRO A 72 -13.30 3.78 -14.53
C PRO A 72 -12.83 2.98 -13.31
N LYS A 73 -12.52 1.69 -13.49
CA LYS A 73 -11.99 0.82 -12.42
C LYS A 73 -10.46 0.69 -12.45
N ASN A 74 -9.78 1.47 -13.27
CA ASN A 74 -8.32 1.46 -13.32
C ASN A 74 -7.73 2.12 -12.07
N VAL A 75 -7.52 1.32 -11.02
CA VAL A 75 -7.03 1.76 -9.71
C VAL A 75 -5.67 2.46 -9.81
N GLU A 76 -4.76 1.94 -10.66
CA GLU A 76 -3.41 2.50 -10.78
C GLU A 76 -3.45 3.90 -11.43
N ALA A 77 -4.25 4.10 -12.47
CA ALA A 77 -4.42 5.42 -13.08
C ALA A 77 -5.08 6.42 -12.11
N HIS A 78 -6.08 6.00 -11.33
CA HIS A 78 -6.65 6.83 -10.26
C HIS A 78 -5.60 7.19 -9.22
N PHE A 79 -4.73 6.25 -8.84
CA PHE A 79 -3.70 6.47 -7.84
C PHE A 79 -2.72 7.56 -8.30
N VAL A 80 -2.16 7.43 -9.51
CA VAL A 80 -1.22 8.42 -10.07
C VAL A 80 -1.87 9.80 -10.23
N LEU A 81 -3.13 9.86 -10.68
CA LEU A 81 -3.88 11.12 -10.74
C LEU A 81 -4.10 11.74 -9.36
N GLY A 82 -4.35 10.91 -8.34
CA GLY A 82 -4.51 11.35 -6.95
C GLY A 82 -3.21 11.93 -6.39
N GLU A 83 -2.08 11.25 -6.58
CA GLU A 83 -0.76 11.75 -6.16
C GLU A 83 -0.39 13.06 -6.86
N PHE A 84 -0.64 13.15 -8.17
CA PHE A 84 -0.42 14.40 -8.91
C PHE A 84 -1.30 15.53 -8.36
N ALA A 85 -2.56 15.24 -8.03
CA ALA A 85 -3.47 16.23 -7.45
C ALA A 85 -2.95 16.75 -6.10
N ILE A 86 -2.40 15.89 -5.22
CA ILE A 86 -1.75 16.34 -3.97
C ILE A 86 -0.55 17.25 -4.28
N ARG A 87 0.35 16.82 -5.15
CA ARG A 87 1.55 17.61 -5.51
C ARG A 87 1.23 18.97 -6.13
N SER A 88 0.10 19.06 -6.83
CA SER A 88 -0.36 20.31 -7.49
C SER A 88 -1.33 21.13 -6.63
N GLY A 89 -1.57 20.76 -5.37
CA GLY A 89 -2.44 21.49 -4.45
C GLY A 89 -3.93 21.32 -4.70
N GLN A 90 -4.34 20.33 -5.53
CA GLN A 90 -5.75 20.09 -5.88
C GLN A 90 -6.36 19.02 -4.94
N MET A 91 -6.45 19.36 -3.65
CA MET A 91 -6.79 18.38 -2.60
C MET A 91 -8.16 17.70 -2.76
N GLU A 92 -9.17 18.46 -3.20
CA GLU A 92 -10.52 17.90 -3.44
C GLU A 92 -10.50 16.84 -4.55
N LYS A 93 -9.69 17.05 -5.60
CA LYS A 93 -9.52 16.05 -6.66
C LYS A 93 -8.77 14.82 -6.15
N ALA A 94 -7.75 15.01 -5.31
CA ALA A 94 -7.05 13.91 -4.67
C ALA A 94 -8.02 13.06 -3.83
N VAL A 95 -8.81 13.69 -2.96
CA VAL A 95 -9.82 13.01 -2.15
C VAL A 95 -10.79 12.21 -3.02
N ALA A 96 -11.27 12.80 -4.13
CA ALA A 96 -12.19 12.10 -5.04
C ALA A 96 -11.52 10.86 -5.67
N ARG A 97 -10.26 10.96 -6.11
CA ARG A 97 -9.54 9.82 -6.70
C ARG A 97 -9.32 8.68 -5.69
N PHE A 98 -8.89 9.01 -4.47
CA PHE A 98 -8.68 8.01 -3.43
C PHE A 98 -10.00 7.44 -2.89
N ASN A 99 -11.10 8.19 -2.89
CA ASN A 99 -12.43 7.63 -2.64
C ASN A 99 -12.77 6.53 -3.64
N THR A 100 -12.60 6.79 -4.93
CA THR A 100 -12.84 5.77 -5.97
C THR A 100 -12.01 4.51 -5.73
N ILE A 101 -10.72 4.67 -5.34
CA ILE A 101 -9.87 3.51 -5.04
C ILE A 101 -10.40 2.73 -3.83
N ILE A 102 -10.82 3.43 -2.76
CA ILE A 102 -11.36 2.79 -1.55
C ILE A 102 -12.67 2.04 -1.87
N GLU A 103 -13.53 2.60 -2.72
CA GLU A 103 -14.76 1.93 -3.17
C GLU A 103 -14.46 0.66 -3.97
N LEU A 104 -13.43 0.69 -4.84
CA LEU A 104 -13.01 -0.46 -5.65
C LEU A 104 -12.23 -1.49 -4.85
N GLN A 105 -11.42 -1.04 -3.91
CA GLN A 105 -10.51 -1.84 -3.09
C GLN A 105 -10.56 -1.38 -1.62
N PRO A 106 -11.57 -1.80 -0.85
CA PRO A 106 -11.73 -1.37 0.55
C PRO A 106 -10.57 -1.74 1.49
N GLN A 107 -9.69 -2.67 1.08
CA GLN A 107 -8.51 -3.07 1.82
C GLN A 107 -7.22 -2.33 1.38
N ASN A 108 -7.34 -1.32 0.54
CA ASN A 108 -6.18 -0.57 0.06
C ASN A 108 -5.74 0.48 1.10
N THR A 109 -4.89 0.08 2.03
CA THR A 109 -4.36 0.94 3.11
C THR A 109 -3.75 2.23 2.59
N LEU A 110 -3.01 2.18 1.46
CA LEU A 110 -2.37 3.36 0.88
C LEU A 110 -3.39 4.40 0.42
N ALA A 111 -4.52 3.97 -0.16
CA ALA A 111 -5.57 4.90 -0.58
C ALA A 111 -6.17 5.69 0.61
N TYR A 112 -6.35 5.03 1.75
CA TYR A 112 -6.75 5.72 2.98
C TYR A 112 -5.67 6.71 3.45
N ILE A 113 -4.40 6.33 3.43
CA ILE A 113 -3.29 7.19 3.87
C ILE A 113 -3.25 8.47 3.01
N TYR A 114 -3.21 8.35 1.69
CA TYR A 114 -3.15 9.51 0.79
C TYR A 114 -4.42 10.37 0.85
N LYS A 115 -5.60 9.76 0.99
CA LYS A 115 -6.84 10.52 1.25
C LYS A 115 -6.75 11.30 2.56
N GLY A 116 -6.26 10.67 3.63
CA GLY A 116 -6.06 11.30 4.92
C GLY A 116 -5.07 12.48 4.84
N GLU A 117 -3.99 12.34 4.10
CA GLU A 117 -3.03 13.42 3.83
C GLU A 117 -3.67 14.60 3.11
N ALA A 118 -4.46 14.35 2.06
CA ALA A 118 -5.17 15.40 1.36
C ALA A 118 -6.15 16.16 2.28
N LEU A 119 -6.92 15.42 3.09
CA LEU A 119 -7.84 16.00 4.09
C LEU A 119 -7.11 16.79 5.17
N MET A 120 -5.93 16.32 5.59
CA MET A 120 -5.08 17.02 6.55
C MET A 120 -4.57 18.35 5.99
N GLN A 121 -4.21 18.41 4.70
CA GLN A 121 -3.80 19.65 4.04
C GLN A 121 -4.97 20.63 3.85
N MET A 122 -6.22 20.14 3.81
CA MET A 122 -7.44 20.93 3.84
C MET A 122 -7.85 21.37 5.27
N ASP A 123 -7.03 21.11 6.29
CA ASP A 123 -7.31 21.28 7.70
C ASP A 123 -8.61 20.59 8.18
N SER A 124 -9.05 19.57 7.46
CA SER A 124 -10.23 18.75 7.78
C SER A 124 -9.89 17.66 8.79
N VAL A 125 -9.52 18.07 10.02
CA VAL A 125 -8.88 17.22 11.03
C VAL A 125 -9.71 15.98 11.39
N GLN A 126 -11.03 16.15 11.61
CA GLN A 126 -11.92 15.04 11.98
C GLN A 126 -12.06 14.03 10.83
N ALA A 127 -12.21 14.51 9.59
CA ALA A 127 -12.31 13.66 8.42
C ALA A 127 -10.99 12.93 8.14
N ALA A 128 -9.86 13.60 8.33
CA ALA A 128 -8.54 13.00 8.22
C ALA A 128 -8.36 11.88 9.28
N LEU A 129 -8.72 12.14 10.54
CA LEU A 129 -8.67 11.14 11.61
C LEU A 129 -9.52 9.92 11.28
N ALA A 130 -10.78 10.12 10.86
CA ALA A 130 -11.66 9.02 10.47
C ALA A 130 -11.04 8.19 9.32
N THR A 131 -10.39 8.85 8.36
CA THR A 131 -9.74 8.21 7.22
C THR A 131 -8.50 7.42 7.65
N PHE A 132 -7.64 7.97 8.52
CA PHE A 132 -6.49 7.23 9.05
C PHE A 132 -6.91 6.04 9.93
N ASN A 133 -8.03 6.16 10.66
CA ASN A 133 -8.61 5.02 11.38
C ASN A 133 -9.08 3.92 10.40
N GLY A 134 -9.59 4.27 9.21
CA GLY A 134 -9.84 3.33 8.13
C GLY A 134 -8.56 2.61 7.68
N ALA A 135 -7.46 3.34 7.51
CA ALA A 135 -6.15 2.73 7.19
C ALA A 135 -5.69 1.75 8.29
N ILE A 136 -5.86 2.11 9.57
CA ILE A 136 -5.51 1.24 10.71
C ILE A 136 -6.40 0.00 10.76
N ALA A 137 -7.67 0.11 10.36
CA ALA A 137 -8.57 -1.04 10.27
C ALA A 137 -8.17 -2.03 9.17
N THR A 138 -7.55 -1.56 8.09
CA THR A 138 -7.02 -2.43 7.02
C THR A 138 -5.64 -3.01 7.36
N ASP A 139 -4.79 -2.23 8.03
CA ASP A 139 -3.47 -2.63 8.53
C ASP A 139 -3.20 -1.98 9.89
N SER A 140 -3.44 -2.74 10.95
CA SER A 140 -3.26 -2.28 12.33
C SER A 140 -1.80 -2.03 12.74
N THR A 141 -0.84 -2.43 11.91
CA THR A 141 0.60 -2.24 12.13
C THR A 141 1.19 -1.12 11.30
N SER A 142 0.39 -0.48 10.43
CA SER A 142 0.83 0.63 9.59
C SER A 142 1.34 1.80 10.42
N GLY A 143 2.66 1.93 10.55
CA GLY A 143 3.30 3.00 11.32
C GLY A 143 2.90 4.39 10.81
N ILE A 144 2.74 4.55 9.51
CA ILE A 144 2.34 5.82 8.88
C ILE A 144 0.92 6.21 9.33
N ALA A 145 -0.03 5.28 9.23
CA ALA A 145 -1.41 5.52 9.63
C ALA A 145 -1.52 5.83 11.13
N LEU A 146 -0.81 5.07 11.97
CA LEU A 146 -0.74 5.29 13.42
C LEU A 146 -0.16 6.66 13.78
N VAL A 147 0.92 7.09 13.11
CA VAL A 147 1.51 8.43 13.35
C VAL A 147 0.54 9.53 12.96
N TYR A 148 -0.08 9.45 11.79
CA TYR A 148 -1.00 10.50 11.35
C TYR A 148 -2.28 10.55 12.20
N ALA A 149 -2.86 9.40 12.55
CA ALA A 149 -3.99 9.36 13.48
C ALA A 149 -3.62 9.94 14.85
N GLY A 150 -2.43 9.64 15.36
CA GLY A 150 -1.89 10.23 16.59
C GLY A 150 -1.78 11.76 16.50
N LYS A 151 -1.22 12.28 15.41
CA LYS A 151 -1.13 13.73 15.17
C LYS A 151 -2.49 14.41 15.06
N MET A 152 -3.49 13.75 14.43
CA MET A 152 -4.85 14.29 14.38
C MET A 152 -5.49 14.31 15.75
N ASN A 153 -5.29 13.27 16.58
CA ASN A 153 -5.73 13.27 17.96
C ASN A 153 -5.04 14.35 18.81
N GLU A 154 -3.72 14.62 18.60
CA GLU A 154 -3.05 15.76 19.25
C GLU A 154 -3.72 17.11 18.89
N LYS A 155 -4.06 17.31 17.60
CA LYS A 155 -4.77 18.53 17.17
C LYS A 155 -6.17 18.68 17.80
N LEU A 156 -6.82 17.55 18.09
CA LEU A 156 -8.13 17.50 18.77
C LEU A 156 -8.03 17.50 20.31
N GLU A 157 -6.81 17.60 20.85
CA GLU A 157 -6.51 17.48 22.29
C GLU A 157 -6.91 16.14 22.92
N ASN A 158 -7.09 15.11 22.14
CA ASN A 158 -7.34 13.73 22.56
C ASN A 158 -6.01 13.05 22.93
N TRP A 159 -5.38 13.54 24.02
CA TRP A 159 -4.00 13.20 24.37
C TRP A 159 -3.79 11.71 24.69
N ASN A 160 -4.78 11.07 25.35
CA ASN A 160 -4.72 9.66 25.70
C ASN A 160 -4.79 8.75 24.46
N GLU A 161 -5.65 9.07 23.52
CA GLU A 161 -5.81 8.37 22.24
C GLU A 161 -4.54 8.51 21.39
N ALA A 162 -3.99 9.72 21.31
CA ALA A 162 -2.73 9.95 20.61
C ALA A 162 -1.59 9.10 21.21
N LYS A 163 -1.48 9.08 22.55
CA LYS A 163 -0.46 8.27 23.26
C LYS A 163 -0.65 6.77 23.00
N ALA A 164 -1.90 6.28 23.00
CA ALA A 164 -2.20 4.88 22.73
C ALA A 164 -1.75 4.46 21.30
N LEU A 165 -2.02 5.29 20.30
CA LEU A 165 -1.60 5.05 18.91
C LEU A 165 -0.07 5.01 18.79
N TYR A 166 0.64 5.96 19.37
CA TYR A 166 2.12 5.97 19.38
C TYR A 166 2.69 4.76 20.12
N SER A 167 2.08 4.35 21.24
CA SER A 167 2.49 3.17 21.97
C SER A 167 2.31 1.88 21.16
N THR A 168 1.33 1.84 20.24
CA THR A 168 1.15 0.71 19.32
C THR A 168 2.34 0.57 18.37
N ILE A 169 2.90 1.69 17.87
CA ILE A 169 4.09 1.66 17.02
C ILE A 169 5.27 1.01 17.79
N LEU A 170 5.48 1.38 19.05
CA LEU A 170 6.56 0.84 19.87
C LEU A 170 6.46 -0.68 20.12
N ARG A 171 5.25 -1.24 20.07
CA ARG A 171 5.03 -2.68 20.21
C ARG A 171 5.40 -3.49 18.96
N HIS A 172 5.33 -2.86 17.79
CA HIS A 172 5.51 -3.52 16.49
C HIS A 172 6.78 -3.11 15.74
N ASN A 173 7.52 -2.12 16.25
CA ASN A 173 8.72 -1.62 15.59
C ASN A 173 9.90 -1.57 16.57
N GLU A 174 10.98 -2.29 16.25
CA GLU A 174 12.19 -2.38 17.07
C GLU A 174 13.29 -1.42 16.61
N ASP A 175 13.12 -0.73 15.47
CA ASP A 175 14.11 0.23 14.95
C ASP A 175 14.36 1.34 15.98
N PRO A 176 15.60 1.54 16.46
CA PRO A 176 15.92 2.53 17.47
C PRO A 176 15.54 3.95 17.06
N ILE A 177 15.72 4.33 15.78
CA ILE A 177 15.43 5.67 15.28
C ILE A 177 13.93 5.96 15.33
N VAL A 178 13.12 4.97 14.91
CA VAL A 178 11.65 5.05 14.99
C VAL A 178 11.22 5.16 16.44
N ARG A 179 11.76 4.29 17.31
CA ARG A 179 11.45 4.29 18.75
C ARG A 179 11.79 5.61 19.43
N ASP A 180 12.93 6.19 19.15
CA ASP A 180 13.33 7.49 19.71
C ASP A 180 12.40 8.61 19.27
N SER A 181 12.03 8.63 17.99
CA SER A 181 11.07 9.59 17.44
C SER A 181 9.70 9.47 18.10
N VAL A 182 9.19 8.25 18.22
CA VAL A 182 7.87 7.98 18.84
C VAL A 182 7.88 8.29 20.33
N ASN A 183 8.96 7.96 21.04
CA ASN A 183 9.15 8.32 22.45
C ASN A 183 9.16 9.85 22.65
N ALA A 184 9.67 10.62 21.69
CA ALA A 184 9.62 12.08 21.75
C ALA A 184 8.16 12.60 21.67
N PHE A 185 7.32 12.01 20.82
CA PHE A 185 5.87 12.32 20.77
C PHE A 185 5.18 11.99 22.10
N ILE A 186 5.44 10.80 22.65
CA ILE A 186 4.86 10.39 23.96
C ILE A 186 5.28 11.32 25.08
N ARG A 187 6.57 11.68 25.18
CA ARG A 187 7.04 12.63 26.20
C ARG A 187 6.35 13.99 26.12
N LYS A 188 6.14 14.50 24.89
CA LYS A 188 5.40 15.75 24.66
C LYS A 188 3.98 15.66 25.20
N ILE A 189 3.30 14.53 24.95
CA ILE A 189 1.93 14.29 25.44
C ILE A 189 1.91 14.20 26.96
N ASP A 190 2.86 13.49 27.59
CA ASP A 190 2.93 13.36 29.05
C ASP A 190 3.11 14.71 29.75
N ILE A 191 3.85 15.64 29.15
CA ILE A 191 3.95 17.02 29.64
C ILE A 191 2.58 17.74 29.54
N LYS A 192 1.84 17.56 28.44
CA LYS A 192 0.52 18.17 28.29
C LYS A 192 -0.49 17.62 29.28
N LEU A 193 -0.47 16.31 29.54
CA LEU A 193 -1.35 15.67 30.52
C LEU A 193 -1.08 16.08 31.98
N LYS A 194 0.17 16.39 32.32
CA LYS A 194 0.55 16.86 33.68
C LYS A 194 0.14 18.32 33.96
N ASN A 195 -0.05 19.11 32.93
CA ASN A 195 -0.36 20.53 33.01
C ASN A 195 -1.85 20.86 32.87
N LYS A 196 -2.71 19.83 32.77
CA LYS A 196 -4.19 19.89 32.85
C LYS A 196 -4.66 19.55 34.26
#